data_758b78985b17bc7efb6bb041cc189a8f
#
_entry.id   758b78985b17bc7efb6bb041cc189a8f
#
_cell.length_a   1.000
_cell.length_b   1.000
_cell.length_c   1.000
_cell.angle_alpha   90.00
_cell.angle_beta   90.00
_cell.angle_gamma   90.00
#
_symmetry.space_group_name_H-M   'P 1'
#
loop_
_entity.id
_entity.type
_entity.pdbx_description
1 polymer ?
#
loop_
_entity_poly.entity_id
_entity_poly.type
_entity_poly.pdbx_seq_one_letter_code
_entity_poly.pdbx_strand_id
1 'polypeptide(L)'
;SQPVPSDLYTYTRHDKRAVKITINGKPRDFVMEKGYAVLSGSWKRGDTIELSLPMDVHKVSANDKVAADVNHLAVERGPIVYCAEFADNGGTVLNYVLKPETAFEAAPASMLGGVEILKGTTERIIAENDFKEIKSVTDSILLIPYYARSHRGNGEMAVWLPSDENILKDQLKERARITDKVFIGKESSETAHQLKGENTHTGGPNTWRDASDGGWFSYTLRVDPVQPMELVLTYSSTDGGNREFEIFAEHEKIGEQKLRVETFSAWIDKVYPIPVDLTRGKSHVTVKIQALPGMIAGGVFGCRMQKQKK
;
A
#
# COMPACT_ATOMS: atom_id res chain seq x y z
N SER A 1 -15.85 -16.52 -23.10
CA SER A 1 -14.83 -15.52 -22.71
C SER A 1 -14.73 -15.53 -21.20
N GLN A 2 -13.54 -15.54 -20.66
CA GLN A 2 -13.35 -15.37 -19.24
C GLN A 2 -13.66 -13.92 -18.87
N PRO A 3 -14.38 -13.66 -17.78
CA PRO A 3 -14.84 -12.32 -17.42
C PRO A 3 -13.71 -11.40 -16.92
N VAL A 4 -12.55 -11.96 -16.54
CA VAL A 4 -11.35 -11.20 -16.15
C VAL A 4 -10.19 -11.53 -17.08
N PRO A 5 -9.18 -10.62 -17.24
CA PRO A 5 -7.96 -10.91 -18.00
C PRO A 5 -7.25 -12.13 -17.41
N SER A 6 -7.28 -13.25 -18.13
CA SER A 6 -6.83 -14.57 -17.63
C SER A 6 -5.32 -14.72 -17.48
N ASP A 7 -4.54 -13.77 -17.98
CA ASP A 7 -3.07 -13.73 -17.87
C ASP A 7 -2.60 -12.96 -16.63
N LEU A 8 -3.37 -12.00 -16.14
CA LEU A 8 -3.02 -11.17 -14.98
C LEU A 8 -3.88 -11.46 -13.75
N TYR A 9 -5.18 -11.74 -13.94
CA TYR A 9 -6.15 -11.89 -12.86
C TYR A 9 -7.01 -13.11 -13.06
N THR A 10 -7.41 -13.77 -11.96
CA THR A 10 -8.29 -14.93 -11.98
C THR A 10 -9.31 -14.86 -10.85
N TYR A 11 -10.50 -15.43 -11.08
CA TYR A 11 -11.45 -15.65 -10.01
C TYR A 11 -11.00 -16.80 -9.10
N THR A 12 -11.07 -16.63 -7.80
CA THR A 12 -10.75 -17.70 -6.82
C THR A 12 -11.77 -18.84 -6.86
N ARG A 13 -12.99 -18.56 -7.34
CA ARG A 13 -14.05 -19.55 -7.59
C ARG A 13 -14.74 -19.22 -8.91
N HIS A 14 -15.07 -20.26 -9.67
CA HIS A 14 -15.81 -20.14 -10.92
C HIS A 14 -17.26 -20.60 -10.69
N ASP A 15 -18.17 -19.66 -10.45
CA ASP A 15 -19.59 -19.92 -10.47
C ASP A 15 -20.10 -19.91 -11.90
N LYS A 16 -20.96 -20.90 -12.22
CA LYS A 16 -21.48 -21.10 -13.57
C LYS A 16 -22.92 -20.58 -13.70
N ARG A 17 -23.24 -19.41 -13.17
CA ARG A 17 -24.55 -18.83 -13.47
C ARG A 17 -24.57 -18.38 -14.93
N ALA A 18 -25.52 -18.93 -15.69
CA ALA A 18 -25.66 -18.62 -17.11
C ALA A 18 -26.42 -17.31 -17.31
N VAL A 19 -25.99 -16.53 -18.30
CA VAL A 19 -26.79 -15.44 -18.86
C VAL A 19 -28.10 -16.03 -19.39
N LYS A 20 -29.22 -15.38 -19.08
CA LYS A 20 -30.54 -15.78 -19.56
C LYS A 20 -31.14 -14.69 -20.44
N ILE A 21 -31.77 -15.11 -21.52
CA ILE A 21 -32.53 -14.23 -22.41
C ILE A 21 -33.96 -14.75 -22.46
N THR A 22 -34.93 -13.85 -22.34
CA THR A 22 -36.33 -14.14 -22.61
C THR A 22 -36.82 -13.26 -23.73
N ILE A 23 -37.78 -13.77 -24.50
CA ILE A 23 -38.53 -13.01 -25.50
C ILE A 23 -40.00 -13.15 -25.12
N ASN A 24 -40.67 -12.02 -24.86
CA ASN A 24 -42.06 -11.97 -24.40
C ASN A 24 -42.30 -12.87 -23.17
N GLY A 25 -41.33 -12.84 -22.21
CA GLY A 25 -41.37 -13.64 -20.99
C GLY A 25 -41.02 -15.13 -21.14
N LYS A 26 -40.74 -15.60 -22.37
CA LYS A 26 -40.36 -17.00 -22.62
C LYS A 26 -38.85 -17.15 -22.77
N PRO A 27 -38.21 -18.13 -22.10
CA PRO A 27 -36.78 -18.40 -22.28
C PRO A 27 -36.42 -18.63 -23.75
N ARG A 28 -35.26 -18.07 -24.16
CA ARG A 28 -34.75 -18.20 -25.52
C ARG A 28 -33.29 -18.62 -25.51
N ASP A 29 -33.00 -19.70 -26.22
CA ASP A 29 -31.60 -20.08 -26.48
C ASP A 29 -30.97 -19.14 -27.49
N PHE A 30 -29.69 -18.91 -27.35
CA PHE A 30 -28.89 -18.03 -28.20
C PHE A 30 -27.53 -18.64 -28.51
N VAL A 31 -26.95 -18.22 -29.62
CA VAL A 31 -25.59 -18.59 -30.01
C VAL A 31 -24.68 -17.40 -29.76
N MET A 32 -23.49 -17.65 -29.21
CA MET A 32 -22.48 -16.61 -29.02
C MET A 32 -21.60 -16.54 -30.27
N GLU A 33 -21.64 -15.38 -30.94
CA GLU A 33 -20.77 -15.09 -32.09
C GLU A 33 -20.02 -13.77 -31.84
N LYS A 34 -18.69 -13.81 -31.87
CA LYS A 34 -17.82 -12.64 -31.70
C LYS A 34 -18.13 -11.78 -30.44
N GLY A 35 -18.59 -12.42 -29.37
CA GLY A 35 -18.97 -11.73 -28.13
C GLY A 35 -20.44 -11.24 -28.07
N TYR A 36 -21.21 -11.46 -29.09
CA TYR A 36 -22.63 -11.09 -29.13
C TYR A 36 -23.53 -12.32 -28.97
N ALA A 37 -24.65 -12.16 -28.26
CA ALA A 37 -25.73 -13.14 -28.26
C ALA A 37 -26.57 -12.96 -29.54
N VAL A 38 -26.53 -13.93 -30.42
CA VAL A 38 -27.28 -13.89 -31.66
C VAL A 38 -28.65 -14.57 -31.47
N LEU A 39 -29.72 -13.81 -31.72
CA LEU A 39 -31.10 -14.25 -31.65
C LEU A 39 -31.72 -14.21 -33.04
N SER A 40 -32.02 -15.37 -33.59
CA SER A 40 -32.69 -15.48 -34.90
C SER A 40 -34.18 -15.72 -34.73
N GLY A 41 -34.98 -15.02 -35.52
CA GLY A 41 -36.44 -15.18 -35.48
C GLY A 41 -37.18 -14.09 -36.26
N SER A 42 -38.50 -14.25 -36.37
CA SER A 42 -39.37 -13.20 -36.90
C SER A 42 -39.79 -12.24 -35.80
N TRP A 43 -39.43 -10.99 -35.97
CA TRP A 43 -39.68 -9.92 -34.98
C TRP A 43 -40.94 -9.15 -35.30
N LYS A 44 -41.73 -8.82 -34.29
CA LYS A 44 -42.93 -8.01 -34.39
C LYS A 44 -42.78 -6.73 -33.56
N ARG A 45 -43.49 -5.69 -33.98
CA ARG A 45 -43.57 -4.47 -33.16
C ARG A 45 -44.20 -4.78 -31.79
N GLY A 46 -43.51 -4.42 -30.72
CA GLY A 46 -43.93 -4.70 -29.34
C GLY A 46 -43.30 -5.96 -28.73
N ASP A 47 -42.50 -6.71 -29.47
CA ASP A 47 -41.70 -7.79 -28.86
C ASP A 47 -40.73 -7.21 -27.81
N THR A 48 -40.67 -7.85 -26.64
CA THR A 48 -39.79 -7.47 -25.53
C THR A 48 -38.71 -8.51 -25.38
N ILE A 49 -37.45 -8.05 -25.40
CA ILE A 49 -36.29 -8.88 -25.07
C ILE A 49 -35.83 -8.49 -23.65
N GLU A 50 -35.72 -9.48 -22.77
CA GLU A 50 -35.22 -9.31 -21.44
C GLU A 50 -33.90 -10.09 -21.27
N LEU A 51 -32.84 -9.39 -20.88
CA LEU A 51 -31.51 -9.93 -20.65
C LEU A 51 -31.25 -9.96 -19.14
N SER A 52 -31.06 -11.16 -18.59
CA SER A 52 -30.67 -11.36 -17.19
C SER A 52 -29.18 -11.70 -17.13
N LEU A 53 -28.40 -10.79 -16.56
CA LEU A 53 -26.98 -10.97 -16.31
C LEU A 53 -26.74 -11.37 -14.85
N PRO A 54 -25.95 -12.40 -14.58
CA PRO A 54 -25.60 -12.75 -13.21
C PRO A 54 -24.75 -11.63 -12.57
N MET A 55 -25.13 -11.28 -11.34
CA MET A 55 -24.43 -10.28 -10.52
C MET A 55 -23.88 -10.96 -9.27
N ASP A 56 -23.11 -12.02 -9.47
CA ASP A 56 -22.49 -12.78 -8.38
C ASP A 56 -21.29 -12.03 -7.82
N VAL A 57 -21.03 -12.26 -6.52
CA VAL A 57 -19.84 -11.73 -5.87
C VAL A 57 -18.68 -12.69 -6.10
N HIS A 58 -17.61 -12.19 -6.70
CA HIS A 58 -16.39 -12.92 -6.96
C HIS A 58 -15.21 -12.30 -6.24
N LYS A 59 -14.27 -13.13 -5.80
CA LYS A 59 -12.95 -12.67 -5.38
C LYS A 59 -11.96 -12.91 -6.51
N VAL A 60 -11.13 -11.91 -6.71
CA VAL A 60 -10.12 -11.87 -7.77
C VAL A 60 -8.75 -11.96 -7.11
N SER A 61 -7.91 -12.85 -7.60
CA SER A 61 -6.48 -12.93 -7.25
C SER A 61 -5.63 -12.48 -8.44
N ALA A 62 -4.49 -11.90 -8.16
CA ALA A 62 -3.50 -11.53 -9.16
C ALA A 62 -2.52 -12.67 -9.47
N ASN A 63 -1.96 -12.66 -10.67
CA ASN A 63 -0.82 -13.48 -11.04
C ASN A 63 0.43 -13.05 -10.23
N ASP A 64 1.32 -13.97 -9.91
CA ASP A 64 2.56 -13.71 -9.16
C ASP A 64 3.47 -12.67 -9.81
N LYS A 65 3.31 -12.42 -11.12
CA LYS A 65 4.02 -11.35 -11.84
C LYS A 65 3.54 -9.95 -11.48
N VAL A 66 2.36 -9.81 -10.88
CA VAL A 66 1.83 -8.54 -10.37
C VAL A 66 2.25 -8.38 -8.91
N ALA A 67 3.51 -8.09 -8.68
CA ALA A 67 4.14 -8.14 -7.35
C ALA A 67 3.42 -7.32 -6.26
N ALA A 68 2.74 -6.23 -6.65
CA ALA A 68 2.00 -5.38 -5.70
C ALA A 68 0.74 -6.07 -5.13
N ASP A 69 0.16 -7.02 -5.87
CA ASP A 69 -1.13 -7.64 -5.53
C ASP A 69 -0.98 -9.13 -5.14
N VAL A 70 0.27 -9.63 -5.08
CA VAL A 70 0.55 -11.00 -4.61
C VAL A 70 0.01 -11.18 -3.20
N ASN A 71 -0.69 -12.31 -2.97
CA ASN A 71 -1.35 -12.62 -1.70
C ASN A 71 -2.40 -11.58 -1.24
N HIS A 72 -2.97 -10.85 -2.19
CA HIS A 72 -4.11 -9.97 -1.98
C HIS A 72 -5.32 -10.45 -2.79
N LEU A 73 -6.50 -10.07 -2.34
CA LEU A 73 -7.75 -10.32 -3.02
C LEU A 73 -8.51 -9.01 -3.23
N ALA A 74 -9.11 -8.87 -4.40
CA ALA A 74 -10.11 -7.86 -4.68
C ALA A 74 -11.50 -8.48 -4.75
N VAL A 75 -12.55 -7.67 -4.66
CA VAL A 75 -13.95 -8.10 -4.73
C VAL A 75 -14.64 -7.43 -5.91
N GLU A 76 -15.33 -8.25 -6.71
CA GLU A 76 -16.19 -7.80 -7.80
C GLU A 76 -17.60 -8.34 -7.61
N ARG A 77 -18.61 -7.60 -8.10
CA ARG A 77 -19.98 -8.08 -8.25
C ARG A 77 -20.46 -7.81 -9.66
N GLY A 78 -20.63 -8.89 -10.44
CA GLY A 78 -20.74 -8.76 -11.90
C GLY A 78 -19.49 -8.03 -12.44
N PRO A 79 -19.66 -6.96 -13.27
CA PRO A 79 -18.54 -6.19 -13.80
C PRO A 79 -18.08 -5.03 -12.89
N ILE A 80 -18.61 -4.92 -11.67
CA ILE A 80 -18.35 -3.80 -10.77
C ILE A 80 -17.31 -4.20 -9.74
N VAL A 81 -16.19 -3.47 -9.70
CA VAL A 81 -15.17 -3.59 -8.66
C VAL A 81 -15.64 -2.89 -7.39
N TYR A 82 -15.34 -3.47 -6.24
CA TYR A 82 -15.68 -2.93 -4.93
C TYR A 82 -14.41 -2.52 -4.16
N CYS A 83 -14.56 -1.58 -3.24
CA CYS A 83 -13.50 -1.16 -2.33
C CYS A 83 -14.02 -0.95 -0.90
N ALA A 84 -13.14 -1.10 0.07
CA ALA A 84 -13.37 -0.65 1.44
C ALA A 84 -12.96 0.81 1.58
N GLU A 85 -13.78 1.65 2.23
CA GLU A 85 -13.42 3.01 2.63
C GLU A 85 -13.46 3.17 4.16
N PHE A 86 -12.59 4.03 4.67
CA PHE A 86 -12.47 4.36 6.09
C PHE A 86 -13.81 4.78 6.72
N ALA A 87 -14.64 5.49 5.96
CA ALA A 87 -15.91 6.04 6.42
C ALA A 87 -16.91 4.98 6.89
N ASP A 88 -16.83 3.76 6.35
CA ASP A 88 -17.73 2.65 6.67
C ASP A 88 -17.11 1.60 7.58
N ASN A 89 -15.80 1.68 7.82
CA ASN A 89 -15.01 0.62 8.46
C ASN A 89 -14.24 1.12 9.70
N GLY A 90 -14.85 2.03 10.47
CA GLY A 90 -14.28 2.49 11.74
C GLY A 90 -13.01 3.35 11.62
N GLY A 91 -12.83 4.04 10.49
CA GLY A 91 -11.74 4.99 10.27
C GLY A 91 -10.48 4.38 9.64
N THR A 92 -10.42 3.05 9.46
CA THR A 92 -9.24 2.37 8.86
C THR A 92 -9.67 1.14 8.08
N VAL A 93 -8.95 0.83 6.99
CA VAL A 93 -9.22 -0.35 6.15
C VAL A 93 -7.97 -1.16 5.84
N LEU A 94 -6.78 -0.60 6.02
CA LEU A 94 -5.52 -1.27 5.68
C LEU A 94 -5.11 -2.37 6.67
N ASN A 95 -5.92 -2.61 7.68
CA ASN A 95 -5.71 -3.66 8.67
C ASN A 95 -6.72 -4.82 8.56
N TYR A 96 -7.55 -4.85 7.52
CA TYR A 96 -8.44 -5.98 7.23
C TYR A 96 -7.74 -7.05 6.42
N VAL A 97 -8.12 -8.32 6.69
CA VAL A 97 -7.67 -9.50 5.94
C VAL A 97 -8.88 -10.06 5.20
N LEU A 98 -8.77 -10.24 3.89
CA LEU A 98 -9.83 -10.82 3.07
C LEU A 98 -9.50 -12.27 2.70
N LYS A 99 -10.11 -13.22 3.39
CA LYS A 99 -9.90 -14.66 3.11
C LYS A 99 -10.70 -15.14 1.89
N PRO A 100 -10.23 -16.16 1.17
CA PRO A 100 -10.97 -16.75 0.03
C PRO A 100 -12.38 -17.22 0.41
N GLU A 101 -12.59 -17.67 1.64
CA GLU A 101 -13.89 -18.13 2.16
C GLU A 101 -14.80 -17.00 2.67
N THR A 102 -14.32 -15.77 2.85
CA THR A 102 -15.16 -14.65 3.30
C THR A 102 -16.42 -14.52 2.42
N ALA A 103 -17.58 -14.64 3.00
CA ALA A 103 -18.85 -14.47 2.30
C ALA A 103 -19.28 -12.99 2.33
N PHE A 104 -19.92 -12.54 1.27
CA PHE A 104 -20.51 -11.20 1.19
C PHE A 104 -21.98 -11.30 0.84
N GLU A 105 -22.78 -10.44 1.49
CA GLU A 105 -24.17 -10.22 1.18
C GLU A 105 -24.33 -8.84 0.52
N ALA A 106 -25.01 -8.81 -0.63
CA ALA A 106 -25.33 -7.58 -1.32
C ALA A 106 -26.63 -6.96 -0.74
N ALA A 107 -26.60 -5.68 -0.45
CA ALA A 107 -27.76 -4.96 0.09
C ALA A 107 -27.84 -3.55 -0.50
N PRO A 108 -29.05 -3.04 -0.81
CA PRO A 108 -29.24 -1.65 -1.23
C PRO A 108 -28.94 -0.70 -0.07
N ALA A 109 -28.29 0.43 -0.37
CA ALA A 109 -28.03 1.49 0.59
C ALA A 109 -28.37 2.85 -0.03
N SER A 110 -28.95 3.73 0.77
CA SER A 110 -29.32 5.10 0.35
C SER A 110 -28.12 6.07 0.26
N MET A 111 -26.96 5.68 0.80
CA MET A 111 -25.74 6.48 0.70
C MET A 111 -25.32 6.70 -0.75
N LEU A 112 -24.56 7.78 -1.00
CA LEU A 112 -23.94 8.07 -2.31
C LEU A 112 -24.93 8.11 -3.49
N GLY A 113 -26.17 8.54 -3.22
CA GLY A 113 -27.22 8.61 -4.25
C GLY A 113 -27.94 7.29 -4.53
N GLY A 114 -27.70 6.26 -3.74
CA GLY A 114 -28.24 4.91 -3.88
C GLY A 114 -27.25 3.98 -4.57
N VAL A 115 -26.61 3.12 -3.77
CA VAL A 115 -25.64 2.11 -4.24
C VAL A 115 -25.98 0.75 -3.65
N GLU A 116 -25.52 -0.31 -4.27
CA GLU A 116 -25.56 -1.64 -3.69
C GLU A 116 -24.23 -1.90 -2.99
N ILE A 117 -24.26 -2.08 -1.67
CA ILE A 117 -23.10 -2.35 -0.83
C ILE A 117 -22.93 -3.86 -0.65
N LEU A 118 -21.69 -4.26 -0.30
CA LEU A 118 -21.39 -5.63 0.13
C LEU A 118 -21.02 -5.62 1.60
N LYS A 119 -21.70 -6.46 2.39
CA LYS A 119 -21.43 -6.67 3.80
C LYS A 119 -20.82 -8.04 4.00
N GLY A 120 -19.75 -8.12 4.76
CA GLY A 120 -19.10 -9.36 5.11
C GLY A 120 -18.57 -9.35 6.54
N THR A 121 -18.11 -10.52 6.98
CA THR A 121 -17.39 -10.68 8.25
C THR A 121 -16.04 -11.29 7.93
N THR A 122 -14.99 -10.66 8.43
CA THR A 122 -13.61 -11.08 8.18
C THR A 122 -12.72 -10.80 9.38
N GLU A 123 -11.43 -10.99 9.25
CA GLU A 123 -10.47 -10.69 10.29
C GLU A 123 -9.89 -9.30 10.13
N ARG A 124 -9.62 -8.69 11.27
CA ARG A 124 -8.94 -7.41 11.38
C ARG A 124 -7.77 -7.53 12.33
N ILE A 125 -6.61 -7.07 11.89
CA ILE A 125 -5.40 -7.08 12.71
C ILE A 125 -5.28 -5.76 13.45
N ILE A 126 -5.18 -5.82 14.76
CA ILE A 126 -5.04 -4.66 15.62
C ILE A 126 -3.74 -4.73 16.41
N ALA A 127 -3.13 -3.59 16.63
CA ALA A 127 -1.95 -3.44 17.49
C ALA A 127 -2.32 -2.60 18.71
N GLU A 128 -2.00 -3.10 19.88
CA GLU A 128 -2.24 -2.44 21.17
C GLU A 128 -0.89 -2.20 21.88
N ASN A 129 -0.92 -1.33 22.89
CA ASN A 129 0.23 -1.07 23.77
C ASN A 129 1.53 -0.72 22.99
N ASP A 130 1.45 0.22 22.05
CA ASP A 130 2.57 0.61 21.19
C ASP A 130 3.20 -0.58 20.45
N PHE A 131 2.34 -1.37 19.77
CA PHE A 131 2.72 -2.57 19.01
C PHE A 131 3.28 -3.73 19.83
N LYS A 132 3.17 -3.73 21.15
CA LYS A 132 3.60 -4.85 22.00
C LYS A 132 2.68 -6.06 21.87
N GLU A 133 1.42 -5.83 21.57
CA GLU A 133 0.41 -6.87 21.36
C GLU A 133 -0.20 -6.72 19.97
N ILE A 134 -0.15 -7.78 19.17
CA ILE A 134 -0.77 -7.85 17.84
C ILE A 134 -1.81 -8.96 17.88
N LYS A 135 -3.07 -8.61 17.66
CA LYS A 135 -4.21 -9.51 17.76
C LYS A 135 -4.97 -9.57 16.43
N SER A 136 -5.54 -10.75 16.15
CA SER A 136 -6.56 -10.91 15.11
C SER A 136 -7.92 -10.89 15.80
N VAL A 137 -8.84 -10.08 15.31
CA VAL A 137 -10.23 -10.01 15.80
C VAL A 137 -11.18 -10.16 14.62
N THR A 138 -12.29 -10.84 14.84
CA THR A 138 -13.36 -10.93 13.86
C THR A 138 -14.11 -9.62 13.85
N ASP A 139 -14.28 -9.00 12.67
CA ASP A 139 -14.97 -7.73 12.50
C ASP A 139 -15.82 -7.73 11.22
N SER A 140 -16.80 -6.83 11.17
CA SER A 140 -17.58 -6.57 9.96
C SER A 140 -16.77 -5.72 8.98
N ILE A 141 -16.93 -6.00 7.69
CA ILE A 141 -16.39 -5.19 6.62
C ILE A 141 -17.50 -4.78 5.67
N LEU A 142 -17.52 -3.50 5.30
CA LEU A 142 -18.44 -2.95 4.32
C LEU A 142 -17.67 -2.47 3.09
N LEU A 143 -18.09 -2.95 1.92
CA LEU A 143 -17.51 -2.54 0.64
C LEU A 143 -18.55 -1.76 -0.16
N ILE A 144 -18.09 -0.73 -0.85
CA ILE A 144 -18.88 0.08 -1.78
C ILE A 144 -18.38 -0.10 -3.21
N PRO A 145 -19.20 0.17 -4.24
CA PRO A 145 -18.73 0.21 -5.61
C PRO A 145 -17.58 1.21 -5.78
N TYR A 146 -16.50 0.79 -6.43
CA TYR A 146 -15.31 1.63 -6.61
C TYR A 146 -15.60 2.96 -7.32
N TYR A 147 -16.57 3.01 -8.23
CA TYR A 147 -16.98 4.27 -8.89
C TYR A 147 -17.57 5.31 -7.94
N ALA A 148 -18.05 4.88 -6.76
CA ALA A 148 -18.69 5.74 -5.75
C ALA A 148 -17.70 6.19 -4.64
N ARG A 149 -16.41 5.89 -4.77
CA ARG A 149 -15.39 6.23 -3.78
C ARG A 149 -15.03 7.72 -3.73
N SER A 150 -14.35 8.11 -2.65
CA SER A 150 -13.72 9.44 -2.46
C SER A 150 -14.68 10.64 -2.37
N HIS A 151 -15.95 10.39 -2.08
CA HIS A 151 -16.96 11.45 -1.90
C HIS A 151 -17.20 11.81 -0.42
N ARG A 152 -16.53 11.15 0.52
CA ARG A 152 -16.80 11.28 1.97
C ARG A 152 -15.58 11.71 2.79
N GLY A 153 -14.71 12.51 2.18
CA GLY A 153 -13.51 13.05 2.81
C GLY A 153 -12.24 12.24 2.54
N ASN A 154 -11.15 12.63 3.21
CA ASN A 154 -9.84 12.00 3.06
C ASN A 154 -9.67 10.90 4.11
N GLY A 155 -9.24 9.74 3.70
CA GLY A 155 -8.97 8.61 4.58
C GLY A 155 -8.46 7.39 3.81
N GLU A 156 -8.30 6.28 4.51
CA GLU A 156 -7.84 5.04 3.91
C GLU A 156 -8.88 4.43 2.98
N MET A 157 -8.42 3.85 1.88
CA MET A 157 -9.21 3.10 0.94
C MET A 157 -8.40 1.93 0.40
N ALA A 158 -9.03 0.77 0.23
CA ALA A 158 -8.40 -0.41 -0.36
C ALA A 158 -9.34 -1.14 -1.32
N VAL A 159 -8.82 -1.50 -2.50
CA VAL A 159 -9.42 -2.46 -3.44
C VAL A 159 -8.85 -3.85 -3.17
N TRP A 160 -7.52 -3.92 -3.05
CA TRP A 160 -6.79 -5.13 -2.74
C TRP A 160 -6.54 -5.24 -1.24
N LEU A 161 -7.02 -6.30 -0.64
CA LEU A 161 -6.84 -6.61 0.78
C LEU A 161 -5.99 -7.87 0.93
N PRO A 162 -5.04 -7.92 1.89
CA PRO A 162 -4.25 -9.11 2.16
C PRO A 162 -5.12 -10.34 2.39
N SER A 163 -4.74 -11.48 1.82
CA SER A 163 -5.43 -12.76 2.02
C SER A 163 -4.87 -13.58 3.19
N ASP A 164 -3.70 -13.19 3.70
CA ASP A 164 -3.00 -13.81 4.83
C ASP A 164 -2.73 -12.76 5.91
N GLU A 165 -3.14 -13.05 7.13
CA GLU A 165 -2.93 -12.20 8.31
C GLU A 165 -1.44 -11.96 8.63
N ASN A 166 -0.57 -12.89 8.26
CA ASN A 166 0.87 -12.75 8.51
C ASN A 166 1.47 -11.56 7.76
N ILE A 167 0.93 -11.20 6.59
CA ILE A 167 1.35 -10.01 5.84
C ILE A 167 1.20 -8.77 6.72
N LEU A 168 0.02 -8.58 7.33
CA LEU A 168 -0.24 -7.43 8.19
C LEU A 168 0.50 -7.51 9.51
N LYS A 169 0.58 -8.70 10.12
CA LYS A 169 1.34 -8.90 11.35
C LYS A 169 2.81 -8.56 11.17
N ASP A 170 3.41 -8.95 10.05
CA ASP A 170 4.80 -8.65 9.77
C ASP A 170 5.02 -7.17 9.45
N GLN A 171 4.10 -6.52 8.73
CA GLN A 171 4.14 -5.07 8.55
C GLN A 171 4.06 -4.31 9.89
N LEU A 172 3.20 -4.75 10.82
CA LEU A 172 3.09 -4.15 12.15
C LEU A 172 4.36 -4.38 12.98
N LYS A 173 4.96 -5.57 12.92
CA LYS A 173 6.26 -5.84 13.57
C LYS A 173 7.37 -4.95 13.02
N GLU A 174 7.44 -4.76 11.70
CA GLU A 174 8.40 -3.83 11.09
C GLU A 174 8.16 -2.38 11.55
N ARG A 175 6.90 -1.94 11.62
CA ARG A 175 6.55 -0.63 12.19
C ARG A 175 6.96 -0.50 13.66
N ALA A 176 6.77 -1.54 14.46
CA ALA A 176 7.15 -1.58 15.88
C ALA A 176 8.65 -1.46 16.13
N ARG A 177 9.48 -1.74 15.12
CA ARG A 177 10.93 -1.55 15.20
C ARG A 177 11.34 -0.09 15.10
N ILE A 178 10.53 0.75 14.44
CA ILE A 178 10.84 2.16 14.22
C ILE A 178 10.73 2.91 15.54
N THR A 179 11.83 3.47 16.00
CA THR A 179 11.88 4.30 17.22
C THR A 179 11.71 5.77 16.91
N ASP A 180 12.12 6.20 15.70
CA ASP A 180 12.01 7.58 15.24
C ASP A 180 12.03 7.68 13.72
N LYS A 181 11.44 8.77 13.18
CA LYS A 181 11.37 9.03 11.75
C LYS A 181 11.34 10.53 11.45
N VAL A 182 12.25 10.98 10.59
CA VAL A 182 12.23 12.34 10.04
C VAL A 182 11.39 12.36 8.78
N PHE A 183 10.43 13.28 8.70
CA PHE A 183 9.74 13.62 7.46
C PHE A 183 10.56 14.70 6.74
N ILE A 184 11.43 14.26 5.85
CA ILE A 184 12.38 15.10 5.11
C ILE A 184 11.62 16.21 4.37
N GLY A 185 12.15 17.46 4.45
CA GLY A 185 11.57 18.65 3.83
C GLY A 185 10.32 19.20 4.54
N LYS A 186 9.81 18.56 5.60
CA LYS A 186 8.79 19.13 6.46
C LYS A 186 9.44 19.89 7.60
N GLU A 187 9.39 21.22 7.55
CA GLU A 187 10.05 22.11 8.52
C GLU A 187 9.78 21.73 9.99
N SER A 188 8.52 21.44 10.31
CA SER A 188 8.17 21.03 11.70
C SER A 188 8.86 19.74 12.14
N SER A 189 8.99 18.76 11.24
CA SER A 189 9.70 17.51 11.55
C SER A 189 11.20 17.71 11.63
N GLU A 190 11.78 18.43 10.67
CA GLU A 190 13.23 18.68 10.65
C GLU A 190 13.68 19.54 11.85
N THR A 191 12.88 20.52 12.24
CA THR A 191 13.11 21.33 13.45
C THR A 191 13.05 20.47 14.72
N ALA A 192 12.04 19.61 14.84
CA ALA A 192 11.91 18.70 15.98
C ALA A 192 13.09 17.74 16.11
N HIS A 193 13.73 17.38 14.99
CA HIS A 193 14.93 16.54 14.94
C HIS A 193 16.24 17.36 14.89
N GLN A 194 16.19 18.63 15.26
CA GLN A 194 17.35 19.52 15.37
C GLN A 194 18.21 19.55 14.09
N LEU A 195 17.58 19.70 12.92
CA LEU A 195 18.30 19.84 11.66
C LEU A 195 19.41 20.87 11.79
N LYS A 196 20.64 20.48 11.43
CA LYS A 196 21.81 21.35 11.22
C LYS A 196 22.44 20.98 9.89
N GLY A 197 23.15 21.93 9.26
CA GLY A 197 23.85 21.63 8.02
C GLY A 197 24.52 22.82 7.40
N GLU A 198 25.39 22.53 6.45
CA GLU A 198 26.10 23.48 5.60
C GLU A 198 25.95 23.06 4.13
N ASN A 199 25.76 24.00 3.24
CA ASN A 199 25.55 23.75 1.81
C ASN A 199 24.47 22.68 1.55
N THR A 200 23.41 22.70 2.36
CA THR A 200 22.30 21.71 2.28
C THR A 200 21.05 22.33 1.69
N HIS A 201 20.35 21.56 0.85
CA HIS A 201 19.17 21.99 0.12
C HIS A 201 18.05 20.96 0.23
N THR A 202 16.83 21.40 0.02
CA THR A 202 15.65 20.56 -0.12
C THR A 202 14.95 20.91 -1.42
N GLY A 203 14.33 19.96 -2.09
CA GLY A 203 13.73 20.18 -3.39
C GLY A 203 12.41 19.44 -3.59
N GLY A 204 11.82 19.64 -4.76
CA GLY A 204 10.49 19.17 -5.10
C GLY A 204 9.43 19.80 -4.22
N PRO A 205 8.24 19.22 -4.10
CA PRO A 205 7.28 19.57 -3.06
C PRO A 205 7.72 19.00 -1.70
N ASN A 206 8.93 19.35 -1.22
CA ASN A 206 9.49 18.98 0.09
C ASN A 206 9.60 17.45 0.32
N THR A 207 10.35 16.78 -0.54
CA THR A 207 10.42 15.32 -0.47
C THR A 207 11.83 14.74 -0.30
N TRP A 208 12.88 15.54 -0.45
CA TRP A 208 14.27 15.11 -0.30
C TRP A 208 15.18 16.21 0.23
N ARG A 209 16.33 15.81 0.77
CA ARG A 209 17.43 16.69 1.19
C ARG A 209 18.74 16.19 0.64
N ASP A 210 19.59 17.14 0.24
CA ASP A 210 20.98 16.89 -0.11
C ASP A 210 21.92 17.93 0.53
N ALA A 211 23.23 17.74 0.32
CA ALA A 211 24.27 18.72 0.59
C ALA A 211 25.36 18.58 -0.47
N SER A 212 26.01 19.69 -0.85
CA SER A 212 26.99 19.72 -1.93
C SER A 212 28.38 20.14 -1.47
N ASP A 213 29.40 19.71 -2.22
CA ASP A 213 30.80 20.17 -2.11
C ASP A 213 31.35 20.15 -0.68
N GLY A 214 31.41 18.98 -0.06
CA GLY A 214 31.84 18.80 1.32
C GLY A 214 30.83 19.24 2.37
N GLY A 215 29.68 19.80 1.92
CA GLY A 215 28.55 20.14 2.80
C GLY A 215 27.92 18.93 3.47
N TRP A 216 27.08 19.21 4.44
CA TRP A 216 26.48 18.16 5.28
C TRP A 216 25.12 18.58 5.85
N PHE A 217 24.36 17.60 6.31
CA PHE A 217 23.21 17.81 7.19
C PHE A 217 23.12 16.71 8.24
N SER A 218 22.47 17.01 9.36
CA SER A 218 22.34 16.09 10.48
C SER A 218 20.98 16.20 11.15
N TYR A 219 20.58 15.09 11.77
CA TYR A 219 19.38 14.97 12.59
C TYR A 219 19.71 14.30 13.91
N THR A 220 19.01 14.69 14.96
CA THR A 220 19.04 14.01 16.26
C THR A 220 17.84 13.09 16.36
N LEU A 221 18.07 11.77 16.44
CA LEU A 221 17.05 10.72 16.40
C LEU A 221 16.98 9.97 17.74
N ARG A 222 15.78 9.63 18.16
CA ARG A 222 15.56 8.77 19.33
C ARG A 222 16.06 7.37 19.08
N VAL A 223 16.71 6.78 20.10
CA VAL A 223 17.19 5.41 20.09
C VAL A 223 16.65 4.63 21.29
N ASP A 224 16.63 3.31 21.17
CA ASP A 224 16.41 2.44 22.32
C ASP A 224 17.77 2.23 23.02
N PRO A 225 17.90 2.56 24.34
CA PRO A 225 19.20 2.48 25.06
C PRO A 225 19.69 1.05 25.29
N VAL A 226 18.84 0.05 25.01
CA VAL A 226 19.11 -1.37 25.36
C VAL A 226 19.24 -2.24 24.11
N GLN A 227 18.53 -1.89 23.05
CA GLN A 227 18.48 -2.71 21.83
C GLN A 227 19.51 -2.25 20.80
N PRO A 228 20.08 -3.17 20.01
CA PRO A 228 20.88 -2.81 18.84
C PRO A 228 20.05 -1.97 17.86
N MET A 229 20.63 -0.89 17.38
CA MET A 229 19.96 0.08 16.51
C MET A 229 20.57 0.11 15.12
N GLU A 230 19.77 0.52 14.14
CA GLU A 230 20.21 0.77 12.77
C GLU A 230 19.52 2.03 12.20
N LEU A 231 20.28 2.79 11.46
CA LEU A 231 19.79 3.90 10.66
C LEU A 231 19.35 3.36 9.29
N VAL A 232 18.19 3.77 8.82
CA VAL A 232 17.73 3.48 7.45
C VAL A 232 17.53 4.78 6.71
N LEU A 233 18.22 4.92 5.59
CA LEU A 233 18.09 6.04 4.66
C LEU A 233 17.44 5.53 3.35
N THR A 234 16.45 6.26 2.87
CA THR A 234 15.75 5.95 1.61
C THR A 234 16.27 6.84 0.50
N TYR A 235 16.64 6.24 -0.61
CA TYR A 235 17.14 6.89 -1.82
C TYR A 235 16.24 6.60 -3.01
N SER A 236 16.36 7.39 -4.08
CA SER A 236 15.75 7.08 -5.37
C SER A 236 16.74 6.27 -6.24
N SER A 237 16.27 5.21 -6.86
CA SER A 237 17.05 4.44 -7.84
C SER A 237 17.40 5.24 -9.11
N THR A 238 16.71 6.35 -9.34
CA THR A 238 16.98 7.25 -10.48
C THR A 238 18.02 8.33 -10.17
N ASP A 239 18.45 8.43 -8.91
CA ASP A 239 19.49 9.36 -8.50
C ASP A 239 20.90 8.78 -8.80
N GLY A 240 21.75 9.60 -9.40
CA GLY A 240 23.10 9.21 -9.72
C GLY A 240 24.00 10.42 -9.99
N GLY A 241 25.08 10.20 -10.71
CA GLY A 241 26.08 11.23 -11.00
C GLY A 241 27.11 11.37 -9.87
N ASN A 242 27.44 12.60 -9.49
CA ASN A 242 28.48 12.89 -8.48
C ASN A 242 27.95 12.75 -7.05
N ARG A 243 27.29 11.60 -6.73
CA ARG A 243 26.68 11.35 -5.41
C ARG A 243 27.51 10.33 -4.64
N GLU A 244 28.53 10.83 -3.96
CA GLU A 244 29.38 10.05 -3.06
C GLU A 244 29.49 10.77 -1.71
N PHE A 245 29.19 10.07 -0.63
CA PHE A 245 29.07 10.68 0.69
C PHE A 245 29.26 9.65 1.81
N GLU A 246 29.55 10.16 3.00
CA GLU A 246 29.76 9.40 4.21
C GLU A 246 28.60 9.60 5.18
N ILE A 247 28.32 8.57 5.98
CA ILE A 247 27.30 8.56 7.01
C ILE A 247 27.97 8.37 8.36
N PHE A 248 27.63 9.23 9.31
CA PHE A 248 28.17 9.21 10.67
C PHE A 248 27.04 9.07 11.70
N ALA A 249 27.33 8.38 12.80
CA ALA A 249 26.57 8.44 14.03
C ALA A 249 27.47 9.08 15.09
N GLU A 250 27.02 10.18 15.69
CA GLU A 250 27.86 11.05 16.48
C GLU A 250 29.10 11.51 15.67
N HIS A 251 30.28 11.07 16.04
CA HIS A 251 31.53 11.36 15.36
C HIS A 251 32.16 10.16 14.64
N GLU A 252 31.48 8.99 14.68
CA GLU A 252 31.99 7.74 14.10
C GLU A 252 31.36 7.52 12.74
N LYS A 253 32.18 7.18 11.73
CA LYS A 253 31.72 6.80 10.42
C LYS A 253 31.07 5.41 10.48
N ILE A 254 29.77 5.31 10.17
CA ILE A 254 29.01 4.07 10.16
C ILE A 254 28.74 3.53 8.75
N GLY A 255 29.05 4.31 7.73
CA GLY A 255 28.87 3.87 6.34
C GLY A 255 29.30 4.91 5.32
N GLU A 256 29.25 4.49 4.07
CA GLU A 256 29.44 5.33 2.89
C GLU A 256 28.45 4.92 1.82
N GLN A 257 28.11 5.82 0.93
CA GLN A 257 27.19 5.58 -0.16
C GLN A 257 27.68 6.23 -1.43
N LYS A 258 27.57 5.46 -2.52
CA LYS A 258 27.68 5.94 -3.90
C LYS A 258 26.39 5.60 -4.63
N LEU A 259 25.63 6.61 -5.04
CA LEU A 259 24.39 6.40 -5.78
C LEU A 259 24.71 6.28 -7.27
N ARG A 260 24.05 5.35 -7.92
CA ARG A 260 24.10 5.13 -9.38
C ARG A 260 22.68 5.00 -9.90
N VAL A 261 22.46 5.52 -11.10
CA VAL A 261 21.18 5.39 -11.79
C VAL A 261 20.96 3.90 -12.13
N GLU A 262 19.83 3.37 -11.70
CA GLU A 262 19.35 2.04 -12.06
C GLU A 262 18.37 2.12 -13.23
N THR A 263 18.15 1.02 -13.91
CA THR A 263 17.25 0.93 -15.08
C THR A 263 15.76 0.96 -14.72
N PHE A 264 15.42 0.88 -13.45
CA PHE A 264 14.04 0.88 -12.94
C PHE A 264 13.86 2.00 -11.91
N SER A 265 12.65 2.53 -11.83
CA SER A 265 12.31 3.54 -10.81
C SER A 265 11.79 2.87 -9.54
N ALA A 266 12.51 3.00 -8.44
CA ALA A 266 12.13 2.48 -7.13
C ALA A 266 12.74 3.30 -5.99
N TRP A 267 12.13 3.19 -4.80
CA TRP A 267 12.72 3.63 -3.54
C TRP A 267 13.62 2.53 -3.00
N ILE A 268 14.85 2.89 -2.62
CA ILE A 268 15.87 1.97 -2.13
C ILE A 268 16.21 2.33 -0.69
N ASP A 269 15.87 1.45 0.25
CA ASP A 269 16.30 1.56 1.64
C ASP A 269 17.70 0.97 1.81
N LYS A 270 18.60 1.77 2.38
CA LYS A 270 19.94 1.31 2.82
C LYS A 270 20.03 1.35 4.32
N VAL A 271 20.53 0.27 4.88
CA VAL A 271 20.61 0.04 6.33
C VAL A 271 22.06 0.24 6.78
N TYR A 272 22.24 1.04 7.82
CA TYR A 272 23.53 1.32 8.45
C TYR A 272 23.45 0.94 9.92
N PRO A 273 24.05 -0.20 10.34
CA PRO A 273 24.10 -0.58 11.74
C PRO A 273 24.84 0.49 12.58
N ILE A 274 24.29 0.82 13.74
CA ILE A 274 24.93 1.75 14.65
C ILE A 274 25.68 0.95 15.71
N PRO A 275 26.97 1.24 15.96
CA PRO A 275 27.71 0.63 17.04
C PRO A 275 27.01 0.78 18.39
N VAL A 276 26.87 -0.31 19.13
CA VAL A 276 26.08 -0.35 20.37
C VAL A 276 26.58 0.67 21.39
N ASP A 277 27.87 0.94 21.42
CA ASP A 277 28.48 1.90 22.36
C ASP A 277 28.05 3.35 22.10
N LEU A 278 27.56 3.65 20.87
CA LEU A 278 27.01 4.97 20.53
C LEU A 278 25.58 5.16 21.01
N THR A 279 24.85 4.07 21.28
CA THR A 279 23.42 4.10 21.66
C THR A 279 23.17 3.68 23.11
N ARG A 280 24.07 2.87 23.69
CA ARG A 280 23.90 2.31 25.04
C ARG A 280 23.72 3.40 26.09
N GLY A 281 22.60 3.32 26.82
CA GLY A 281 22.26 4.27 27.88
C GLY A 281 21.85 5.66 27.39
N LYS A 282 21.79 5.89 26.08
CA LYS A 282 21.33 7.16 25.48
C LYS A 282 19.88 7.07 25.02
N SER A 283 19.22 8.21 25.04
CA SER A 283 17.87 8.36 24.45
C SER A 283 17.90 8.87 23.01
N HIS A 284 19.00 9.48 22.57
CA HIS A 284 19.16 10.08 21.25
C HIS A 284 20.57 9.90 20.71
N VAL A 285 20.70 9.90 19.41
CA VAL A 285 21.97 9.88 18.66
C VAL A 285 21.86 10.86 17.49
N THR A 286 22.91 11.63 17.25
CA THR A 286 23.00 12.51 16.07
C THR A 286 23.56 11.72 14.90
N VAL A 287 22.83 11.71 13.78
CA VAL A 287 23.29 11.16 12.50
C VAL A 287 23.63 12.29 11.55
N LYS A 288 24.76 12.19 10.84
CA LYS A 288 25.23 13.18 9.88
C LYS A 288 25.48 12.51 8.52
N ILE A 289 25.04 13.15 7.46
CA ILE A 289 25.28 12.77 6.09
C ILE A 289 26.14 13.86 5.47
N GLN A 290 27.34 13.52 5.00
CA GLN A 290 28.37 14.46 4.55
C GLN A 290 28.87 14.14 3.14
N ALA A 291 28.78 15.09 2.25
CA ALA A 291 29.34 14.97 0.91
C ALA A 291 30.87 14.92 0.94
N LEU A 292 31.46 14.15 0.03
CA LEU A 292 32.88 14.29 -0.27
C LEU A 292 33.13 15.61 -1.03
N PRO A 293 34.38 16.16 -1.03
CA PRO A 293 34.71 17.34 -1.79
C PRO A 293 34.35 17.17 -3.29
N GLY A 294 33.66 18.16 -3.85
CA GLY A 294 33.18 18.11 -5.23
C GLY A 294 32.00 17.16 -5.50
N MET A 295 31.43 16.53 -4.47
CA MET A 295 30.35 15.57 -4.56
C MET A 295 29.07 16.08 -3.91
N ILE A 296 28.00 15.31 -4.03
CA ILE A 296 26.68 15.57 -3.44
C ILE A 296 26.32 14.43 -2.47
N ALA A 297 25.91 14.78 -1.26
CA ALA A 297 25.37 13.85 -0.27
C ALA A 297 23.84 13.78 -0.40
N GLY A 298 23.31 12.64 -0.84
CA GLY A 298 21.86 12.46 -1.03
C GLY A 298 21.45 12.50 -2.52
N GLY A 299 20.19 12.70 -2.99
CA GLY A 299 18.95 12.97 -2.26
C GLY A 299 18.50 11.89 -1.29
N VAL A 300 18.38 12.29 -0.09
CA VAL A 300 17.78 11.46 0.94
C VAL A 300 16.30 11.78 1.00
N PHE A 301 15.46 10.77 0.75
CA PHE A 301 13.99 10.87 0.72
C PHE A 301 13.34 10.37 2.02
N GLY A 302 14.04 9.56 2.79
CA GLY A 302 13.59 9.06 4.07
C GLY A 302 14.74 8.87 5.03
N CYS A 303 14.49 9.12 6.32
CA CYS A 303 15.44 8.90 7.39
C CYS A 303 14.69 8.36 8.60
N ARG A 304 15.04 7.14 9.04
CA ARG A 304 14.43 6.54 10.24
C ARG A 304 15.46 5.77 11.05
N MET A 305 15.23 5.77 12.34
CA MET A 305 15.96 4.98 13.32
C MET A 305 15.10 3.80 13.72
N GLN A 306 15.65 2.60 13.71
CA GLN A 306 14.92 1.40 14.09
C GLN A 306 15.78 0.38 14.82
N LYS A 307 15.14 -0.53 15.56
CA LYS A 307 15.78 -1.68 16.18
C LYS A 307 16.26 -2.66 15.10
N GLN A 308 17.42 -3.27 15.27
CA GLN A 308 17.88 -4.33 14.35
C GLN A 308 16.94 -5.54 14.39
N LYS A 309 16.85 -6.26 13.28
CA LYS A 309 16.15 -7.56 13.26
C LYS A 309 16.90 -8.55 14.17
N LYS A 310 16.12 -9.29 14.95
CA LYS A 310 16.66 -10.42 15.71
C LYS A 310 16.88 -11.61 14.80
#